data_a646ef5f3d825b21bed6145fe5f56a8a
#
_entry.id   a646ef5f3d825b21bed6145fe5f56a8a
#
_cell.length_a   1.000
_cell.length_b   1.000
_cell.length_c   1.000
_cell.angle_alpha   90.00
_cell.angle_beta   90.00
_cell.angle_gamma   90.00
#
_symmetry.space_group_name_H-M   'P 1'
#
loop_
_entity.id
_entity.type
_entity.pdbx_description
1 polymer ?
#
loop_
_entity_poly.entity_id
_entity_poly.type
_entity_poly.pdbx_seq_one_letter_code
_entity_poly.pdbx_strand_id
1 'polypeptide(L)'
;MKKLTGILLALGILASCSTPREEILKVYNWADYIDEDLITEFEQWYEEQTGEKVTIIYQTFDVNETMLSKIELGHEDYDLVCPSDYIIERMLMNDLLLPIDRDFGDTPDYTGNLAPYIVDCFNNIEGFGKNANDYAVGYMWGTTGLIYNPKFVSAE
;
A
#
# COMPACT_ATOMS: atom_id res chain seq x y z
N MET A 1 25.41 -37.68 -54.33
CA MET A 1 25.97 -36.63 -53.46
C MET A 1 24.81 -35.73 -53.03
N LYS A 2 24.27 -35.96 -51.85
CA LYS A 2 23.15 -35.19 -51.28
C LYS A 2 23.72 -34.14 -50.35
N LYS A 3 23.50 -32.84 -50.70
CA LYS A 3 23.90 -31.71 -49.84
C LYS A 3 22.90 -31.60 -48.70
N LEU A 4 23.36 -31.81 -47.47
CA LEU A 4 22.61 -31.56 -46.23
C LEU A 4 22.75 -30.07 -45.92
N THR A 5 21.69 -29.30 -46.13
CA THR A 5 21.62 -27.90 -45.73
C THR A 5 21.20 -27.84 -44.29
N GLY A 6 22.17 -27.54 -43.39
CA GLY A 6 21.90 -27.35 -41.97
C GLY A 6 21.16 -26.03 -41.76
N ILE A 7 19.91 -26.08 -41.30
CA ILE A 7 19.17 -24.94 -40.79
C ILE A 7 19.67 -24.69 -39.37
N LEU A 8 20.46 -23.64 -39.20
CA LEU A 8 20.83 -23.12 -37.88
C LEU A 8 19.61 -22.35 -37.32
N LEU A 9 18.89 -23.01 -36.42
CA LEU A 9 17.80 -22.36 -35.66
C LEU A 9 18.44 -21.46 -34.59
N ALA A 10 18.52 -20.15 -34.88
CA ALA A 10 18.90 -19.16 -33.89
C ALA A 10 17.76 -19.06 -32.86
N LEU A 11 17.87 -19.72 -31.71
CA LEU A 11 17.05 -19.44 -30.54
C LEU A 11 17.41 -18.06 -30.03
N GLY A 12 16.63 -17.06 -30.43
CA GLY A 12 16.65 -15.75 -29.79
C GLY A 12 16.14 -15.95 -28.35
N ILE A 13 17.03 -15.91 -27.38
CA ILE A 13 16.67 -15.78 -25.96
C ILE A 13 16.10 -14.36 -25.84
N LEU A 14 14.77 -14.24 -25.83
CA LEU A 14 14.10 -13.05 -25.37
C LEU A 14 14.34 -13.00 -23.86
N ALA A 15 15.40 -12.32 -23.44
CA ALA A 15 15.56 -11.89 -22.08
C ALA A 15 14.37 -10.91 -21.80
N SER A 16 13.30 -11.42 -21.22
CA SER A 16 12.26 -10.58 -20.65
C SER A 16 12.93 -9.83 -19.49
N CYS A 17 13.28 -8.57 -19.72
CA CYS A 17 13.64 -7.66 -18.64
C CYS A 17 12.36 -7.40 -17.83
N SER A 18 12.01 -8.29 -16.91
CA SER A 18 11.07 -7.99 -15.86
C SER A 18 11.83 -7.25 -14.75
N THR A 19 11.23 -6.17 -14.25
CA THR A 19 11.75 -5.47 -13.06
C THR A 19 11.90 -6.48 -11.91
N PRO A 20 13.06 -6.55 -11.24
CA PRO A 20 13.24 -7.41 -10.07
C PRO A 20 12.20 -7.12 -8.98
N ARG A 21 11.78 -8.12 -8.20
CA ARG A 21 10.75 -7.95 -7.17
C ARG A 21 11.20 -6.95 -6.08
N GLU A 22 12.47 -6.94 -5.76
CA GLU A 22 13.10 -6.02 -4.81
C GLU A 22 13.08 -4.55 -5.24
N GLU A 23 12.87 -4.28 -6.53
CA GLU A 23 12.71 -2.93 -7.09
C GLU A 23 11.23 -2.56 -7.27
N ILE A 24 10.28 -3.36 -6.78
CA ILE A 24 8.85 -3.12 -6.94
C ILE A 24 8.23 -2.81 -5.59
N LEU A 25 7.48 -1.70 -5.52
CA LEU A 25 6.60 -1.34 -4.40
C LEU A 25 5.14 -1.45 -4.85
N LYS A 26 4.42 -2.43 -4.32
CA LYS A 26 2.99 -2.63 -4.61
C LYS A 26 2.13 -1.88 -3.60
N VAL A 27 1.42 -0.88 -4.07
CA VAL A 27 0.55 -0.03 -3.27
C VAL A 27 -0.92 -0.28 -3.62
N TYR A 28 -1.75 -0.50 -2.61
CA TYR A 28 -3.19 -0.70 -2.76
C TYR A 28 -3.95 0.32 -1.91
N ASN A 29 -4.56 1.31 -2.57
CA ASN A 29 -5.14 2.47 -1.94
C ASN A 29 -6.57 2.71 -2.39
N TRP A 30 -7.28 3.62 -1.75
CA TRP A 30 -8.55 4.14 -2.21
C TRP A 30 -8.39 4.85 -3.56
N ALA A 31 -9.43 4.75 -4.40
CA ALA A 31 -9.54 5.61 -5.56
C ALA A 31 -9.55 7.09 -5.12
N ASP A 32 -8.94 7.96 -5.90
CA ASP A 32 -8.90 9.42 -5.69
C ASP A 32 -8.22 9.90 -4.39
N TYR A 33 -7.43 9.05 -3.72
CA TYR A 33 -6.72 9.40 -2.48
C TYR A 33 -5.27 9.82 -2.70
N ILE A 34 -4.83 9.95 -3.93
CA ILE A 34 -3.47 10.40 -4.29
C ILE A 34 -3.54 11.25 -5.56
N ASP A 35 -2.65 12.19 -5.66
CA ASP A 35 -2.29 12.80 -6.94
C ASP A 35 -1.35 11.81 -7.66
N GLU A 36 -1.76 11.31 -8.81
CA GLU A 36 -1.01 10.27 -9.52
C GLU A 36 0.38 10.75 -9.99
N ASP A 37 0.58 12.05 -10.16
CA ASP A 37 1.89 12.62 -10.49
C ASP A 37 2.91 12.34 -9.37
N LEU A 38 2.47 12.23 -8.11
CA LEU A 38 3.32 11.90 -6.97
C LEU A 38 3.96 10.52 -7.06
N ILE A 39 3.39 9.59 -7.82
CA ILE A 39 3.96 8.25 -8.01
C ILE A 39 5.32 8.39 -8.71
N THR A 40 5.35 9.10 -9.82
CA THR A 40 6.58 9.33 -10.58
C THR A 40 7.57 10.22 -9.81
N GLU A 41 7.06 11.22 -9.10
CA GLU A 41 7.90 12.09 -8.25
C GLU A 41 8.56 11.30 -7.12
N PHE A 42 7.83 10.37 -6.49
CA PHE A 42 8.39 9.52 -5.45
C PHE A 42 9.46 8.56 -5.98
N GLU A 43 9.25 7.92 -7.13
CA GLU A 43 10.25 7.05 -7.75
C GLU A 43 11.57 7.80 -8.00
N GLN A 44 11.48 9.04 -8.51
CA GLN A 44 12.65 9.91 -8.73
C GLN A 44 13.31 10.31 -7.41
N TRP A 45 12.51 10.77 -6.44
CA TRP A 45 13.01 11.16 -5.13
C TRP A 45 13.72 10.00 -4.42
N TYR A 46 13.14 8.79 -4.49
CA TYR A 46 13.73 7.61 -3.86
C TYR A 46 15.09 7.26 -4.47
N GLU A 47 15.20 7.26 -5.80
CA GLU A 47 16.46 7.04 -6.49
C GLU A 47 17.51 8.13 -6.13
N GLU A 48 17.10 9.38 -6.01
CA GLU A 48 17.98 10.48 -5.59
C GLU A 48 18.46 10.33 -4.14
N GLN A 49 17.62 9.87 -3.22
CA GLN A 49 17.97 9.72 -1.81
C GLN A 49 18.80 8.47 -1.52
N THR A 50 18.49 7.36 -2.17
CA THR A 50 19.07 6.05 -1.84
C THR A 50 20.09 5.55 -2.87
N GLY A 51 20.03 6.04 -4.10
CA GLY A 51 20.77 5.50 -5.25
C GLY A 51 20.16 4.21 -5.80
N GLU A 52 19.02 3.74 -5.25
CA GLU A 52 18.31 2.54 -5.66
C GLU A 52 17.06 2.91 -6.45
N LYS A 53 16.67 2.06 -7.41
CA LYS A 53 15.45 2.26 -8.18
C LYS A 53 14.27 1.59 -7.50
N VAL A 54 13.11 2.22 -7.58
CA VAL A 54 11.83 1.63 -7.22
C VAL A 54 10.84 1.85 -8.36
N THR A 55 10.01 0.85 -8.63
CA THR A 55 8.87 0.95 -9.55
C THR A 55 7.59 0.73 -8.76
N ILE A 56 6.69 1.69 -8.75
CA ILE A 56 5.43 1.59 -8.02
C ILE A 56 4.37 0.92 -8.88
N ILE A 57 3.82 -0.20 -8.39
CA ILE A 57 2.59 -0.79 -8.93
C ILE A 57 1.43 -0.30 -8.06
N TYR A 58 0.74 0.71 -8.55
CA TYR A 58 -0.38 1.33 -7.85
C TYR A 58 -1.70 0.72 -8.28
N GLN A 59 -2.49 0.22 -7.32
CA GLN A 59 -3.82 -0.34 -7.53
C GLN A 59 -4.82 0.36 -6.61
N THR A 60 -6.09 0.41 -7.02
CA THR A 60 -7.13 1.05 -6.24
C THR A 60 -8.27 0.12 -5.89
N PHE A 61 -8.98 0.45 -4.82
CA PHE A 61 -10.22 -0.20 -4.39
C PHE A 61 -11.26 0.85 -3.95
N ASP A 62 -12.52 0.45 -3.95
CA ASP A 62 -13.64 1.28 -3.54
C ASP A 62 -14.36 0.74 -2.28
N VAL A 63 -14.05 -0.50 -1.88
CA VAL A 63 -14.69 -1.21 -0.77
C VAL A 63 -13.65 -1.94 0.07
N ASN A 64 -13.58 -1.61 1.36
CA ASN A 64 -12.65 -2.21 2.31
C ASN A 64 -12.73 -3.75 2.36
N GLU A 65 -13.94 -4.31 2.40
CA GLU A 65 -14.17 -5.74 2.53
C GLU A 65 -13.69 -6.50 1.28
N THR A 66 -13.85 -5.91 0.10
CA THR A 66 -13.34 -6.48 -1.16
C THR A 66 -11.81 -6.48 -1.16
N MET A 67 -11.19 -5.38 -0.72
CA MET A 67 -9.75 -5.28 -0.57
C MET A 67 -9.22 -6.34 0.40
N LEU A 68 -9.82 -6.44 1.59
CA LEU A 68 -9.41 -7.41 2.61
C LEU A 68 -9.55 -8.85 2.10
N SER A 69 -10.69 -9.19 1.45
CA SER A 69 -10.91 -10.51 0.89
C SER A 69 -9.88 -10.87 -0.19
N LYS A 70 -9.42 -9.90 -0.98
CA LYS A 70 -8.39 -10.11 -1.99
C LYS A 70 -7.05 -10.46 -1.35
N ILE A 71 -6.71 -9.84 -0.22
CA ILE A 71 -5.49 -10.14 0.54
C ILE A 71 -5.61 -11.50 1.23
N GLU A 72 -6.70 -11.74 1.98
CA GLU A 72 -6.89 -12.96 2.78
C GLU A 72 -7.03 -14.22 1.93
N LEU A 73 -7.82 -14.16 0.86
CA LEU A 73 -8.17 -15.32 0.05
C LEU A 73 -7.35 -15.41 -1.24
N GLY A 74 -6.99 -14.27 -1.81
CA GLY A 74 -6.20 -14.18 -3.03
C GLY A 74 -4.71 -14.34 -2.81
N HIS A 75 -4.25 -14.22 -1.56
CA HIS A 75 -2.83 -14.22 -1.20
C HIS A 75 -2.00 -13.24 -2.04
N GLU A 76 -2.59 -12.09 -2.33
CA GLU A 76 -1.92 -11.02 -3.06
C GLU A 76 -0.86 -10.37 -2.16
N ASP A 77 0.35 -10.24 -2.68
CA ASP A 77 1.52 -9.70 -1.98
C ASP A 77 1.61 -8.18 -2.16
N TYR A 78 0.85 -7.42 -1.40
CA TYR A 78 1.00 -5.96 -1.33
C TYR A 78 2.06 -5.58 -0.31
N ASP A 79 2.84 -4.55 -0.62
CA ASP A 79 3.82 -3.98 0.31
C ASP A 79 3.19 -2.89 1.19
N LEU A 80 2.24 -2.14 0.63
CA LEU A 80 1.50 -1.10 1.32
C LEU A 80 0.01 -1.16 0.99
N VAL A 81 -0.84 -1.10 2.01
CA VAL A 81 -2.29 -1.00 1.87
C VAL A 81 -2.82 0.17 2.70
N CYS A 82 -3.86 0.85 2.21
CA CYS A 82 -4.45 2.00 2.87
C CYS A 82 -5.93 1.77 3.23
N PRO A 83 -6.26 0.90 4.20
CA PRO A 83 -7.62 0.63 4.63
C PRO A 83 -8.14 1.67 5.64
N SER A 84 -9.42 1.57 5.97
CA SER A 84 -9.97 2.24 7.15
C SER A 84 -9.52 1.57 8.45
N ASP A 85 -9.60 2.29 9.54
CA ASP A 85 -9.14 1.89 10.88
C ASP A 85 -9.70 0.55 11.37
N TYR A 86 -11.00 0.29 11.19
CA TYR A 86 -11.64 -0.97 11.58
C TYR A 86 -11.12 -2.19 10.77
N ILE A 87 -10.59 -1.96 9.59
CA ILE A 87 -9.93 -3.02 8.81
C ILE A 87 -8.51 -3.25 9.33
N ILE A 88 -7.81 -2.20 9.76
CA ILE A 88 -6.49 -2.36 10.41
C ILE A 88 -6.63 -3.28 11.62
N GLU A 89 -7.67 -3.10 12.45
CA GLU A 89 -7.97 -4.00 13.55
C GLU A 89 -8.09 -5.46 13.09
N ARG A 90 -8.91 -5.71 12.07
CA ARG A 90 -9.09 -7.07 11.52
C ARG A 90 -7.79 -7.65 10.95
N MET A 91 -6.99 -6.84 10.26
CA MET A 91 -5.71 -7.27 9.72
C MET A 91 -4.70 -7.61 10.82
N LEU A 92 -4.67 -6.83 11.92
CA LEU A 92 -3.85 -7.14 13.11
C LEU A 92 -4.26 -8.45 13.76
N MET A 93 -5.57 -8.68 13.91
CA MET A 93 -6.13 -9.90 14.50
C MET A 93 -5.82 -11.15 13.68
N ASN A 94 -5.66 -11.02 12.36
CA ASN A 94 -5.39 -12.11 11.43
C ASN A 94 -3.91 -12.21 11.00
N ASP A 95 -2.99 -11.52 11.68
CA ASP A 95 -1.55 -11.51 11.38
C ASP A 95 -1.20 -11.13 9.92
N LEU A 96 -1.98 -10.21 9.32
CA LEU A 96 -1.80 -9.78 7.93
C LEU A 96 -0.88 -8.57 7.79
N LEU A 97 -0.42 -7.98 8.88
CA LEU A 97 0.44 -6.81 8.88
C LEU A 97 1.82 -7.14 9.46
N LEU A 98 2.84 -6.61 8.85
CA LEU A 98 4.19 -6.60 9.39
C LEU A 98 4.42 -5.32 10.22
N PRO A 99 5.19 -5.39 11.32
CA PRO A 99 5.57 -4.19 12.04
C PRO A 99 6.41 -3.27 11.14
N ILE A 100 6.22 -1.96 11.32
CA ILE A 100 7.01 -0.95 10.62
C ILE A 100 8.43 -0.99 11.19
N ASP A 101 9.42 -1.23 10.35
CA ASP A 101 10.80 -0.97 10.69
C ASP A 101 11.00 0.56 10.70
N ARG A 102 11.47 1.08 11.84
CA ARG A 102 11.71 2.52 12.03
C ARG A 102 13.17 2.91 11.83
N ASP A 103 13.99 2.00 11.35
CA ASP A 103 15.33 2.32 10.85
C ASP A 103 15.25 2.71 9.37
N PHE A 104 15.02 4.00 9.14
CA PHE A 104 14.93 4.55 7.79
C PHE A 104 16.31 4.91 7.20
N GLY A 105 17.41 4.56 7.88
CA GLY A 105 18.75 4.94 7.45
C GLY A 105 18.91 6.46 7.31
N ASP A 106 19.36 6.90 6.15
CA ASP A 106 19.56 8.34 5.85
C ASP A 106 18.26 9.02 5.31
N THR A 107 17.15 8.29 5.13
CA THR A 107 15.89 8.88 4.67
C THR A 107 15.12 9.51 5.83
N PRO A 108 14.36 10.61 5.58
CA PRO A 108 13.61 11.28 6.64
C PRO A 108 12.48 10.39 7.21
N ASP A 109 12.40 10.30 8.54
CA ASP A 109 11.24 9.71 9.23
C ASP A 109 10.16 10.76 9.47
N TYR A 110 9.04 10.65 8.77
CA TYR A 110 7.87 11.50 8.95
C TYR A 110 6.78 10.88 9.85
N THR A 111 6.97 9.66 10.34
CA THR A 111 5.97 8.97 11.17
C THR A 111 5.70 9.69 12.50
N GLY A 112 6.68 10.45 13.00
CA GLY A 112 6.54 11.28 14.19
C GLY A 112 5.73 12.57 14.00
N ASN A 113 5.35 12.93 12.76
CA ASN A 113 4.61 14.16 12.45
C ASN A 113 3.08 13.99 12.57
N LEU A 114 2.61 12.83 13.00
CA LEU A 114 1.18 12.56 13.19
C LEU A 114 0.60 13.44 14.32
N ALA A 115 -0.63 13.92 14.11
CA ALA A 115 -1.36 14.58 15.17
C ALA A 115 -1.57 13.63 16.38
N PRO A 116 -1.38 14.09 17.62
CA PRO A 116 -1.54 13.25 18.81
C PRO A 116 -2.89 12.53 18.87
N TYR A 117 -3.95 13.18 18.42
CA TYR A 117 -5.28 12.57 18.32
C TYR A 117 -5.30 11.30 17.45
N ILE A 118 -4.59 11.27 16.34
CA ILE A 118 -4.53 10.10 15.45
C ILE A 118 -3.75 8.97 16.13
N VAL A 119 -2.64 9.30 16.79
CA VAL A 119 -1.87 8.34 17.58
C VAL A 119 -2.73 7.72 18.68
N ASP A 120 -3.53 8.53 19.37
CA ASP A 120 -4.45 8.06 20.41
C ASP A 120 -5.57 7.18 19.83
N CYS A 121 -6.11 7.51 18.66
CA CYS A 121 -7.06 6.63 17.98
C CYS A 121 -6.46 5.26 17.70
N PHE A 122 -5.23 5.21 17.21
CA PHE A 122 -4.53 3.95 16.91
C PHE A 122 -4.18 3.15 18.17
N ASN A 123 -3.89 3.82 19.29
CA ASN A 123 -3.69 3.15 20.59
C ASN A 123 -4.95 2.42 21.09
N ASN A 124 -6.13 2.82 20.63
CA ASN A 124 -7.40 2.23 21.02
C ASN A 124 -7.89 1.13 20.05
N ILE A 125 -7.16 0.83 18.98
CA ILE A 125 -7.47 -0.28 18.09
C ILE A 125 -7.07 -1.59 18.77
N GLU A 126 -8.04 -2.50 18.93
CA GLU A 126 -7.79 -3.81 19.54
C GLU A 126 -7.07 -4.75 18.56
N GLY A 127 -5.87 -5.15 18.88
CA GLY A 127 -5.02 -5.97 17.99
C GLY A 127 -4.40 -7.19 18.68
N PHE A 128 -5.10 -7.85 19.64
CA PHE A 128 -4.56 -8.97 20.42
C PHE A 128 -3.19 -8.69 21.06
N GLY A 129 -3.07 -7.53 21.69
CA GLY A 129 -1.84 -7.10 22.37
C GLY A 129 -0.82 -6.44 21.44
N LYS A 130 -1.15 -6.25 20.17
CA LYS A 130 -0.39 -5.43 19.23
C LYS A 130 -0.90 -3.99 19.26
N ASN A 131 0.00 -3.01 19.22
CA ASN A 131 -0.38 -1.61 19.06
C ASN A 131 -0.42 -1.26 17.57
N ALA A 132 -1.54 -0.73 17.09
CA ALA A 132 -1.69 -0.39 15.68
C ALA A 132 -0.64 0.63 15.20
N ASN A 133 -0.15 1.52 16.08
CA ASN A 133 0.94 2.45 15.74
C ASN A 133 2.27 1.77 15.37
N ASP A 134 2.47 0.50 15.74
CA ASP A 134 3.66 -0.24 15.34
C ASP A 134 3.53 -0.85 13.94
N TYR A 135 2.32 -0.87 13.36
CA TYR A 135 2.01 -1.55 12.10
C TYR A 135 1.42 -0.62 11.04
N ALA A 136 0.93 0.55 11.42
CA ALA A 136 0.26 1.46 10.52
C ALA A 136 0.57 2.92 10.86
N VAL A 137 0.47 3.79 9.85
CA VAL A 137 0.63 5.25 9.97
C VAL A 137 -0.62 5.92 9.41
N GLY A 138 -1.16 6.92 10.12
CA GLY A 138 -2.30 7.68 9.63
C GLY A 138 -1.96 8.44 8.34
N TYR A 139 -2.73 8.18 7.29
CA TYR A 139 -2.55 8.83 5.98
C TYR A 139 -3.56 9.97 5.77
N MET A 140 -4.84 9.65 5.88
CA MET A 140 -5.93 10.61 5.81
C MET A 140 -6.94 10.32 6.92
N TRP A 141 -7.62 11.34 7.39
CA TRP A 141 -8.72 11.16 8.30
C TRP A 141 -9.89 12.06 7.92
N GLY A 142 -11.09 11.64 8.31
CA GLY A 142 -12.32 12.38 8.08
C GLY A 142 -13.40 11.97 9.07
N THR A 143 -14.49 12.71 9.07
CA THR A 143 -15.66 12.41 9.90
C THR A 143 -16.82 12.00 9.03
N THR A 144 -17.57 11.01 9.50
CA THR A 144 -18.86 10.65 8.92
C THR A 144 -19.96 11.36 9.70
N GLY A 145 -20.91 11.95 9.00
CA GLY A 145 -22.01 12.67 9.59
C GLY A 145 -23.33 12.38 8.86
N LEU A 146 -24.44 12.70 9.52
CA LEU A 146 -25.77 12.64 8.93
C LEU A 146 -26.18 14.02 8.44
N ILE A 147 -26.55 14.11 7.17
CA ILE A 147 -27.19 15.29 6.61
C ILE A 147 -28.69 15.03 6.60
N TYR A 148 -29.45 15.92 7.22
CA TYR A 148 -30.90 15.82 7.24
C TYR A 148 -31.56 17.12 6.79
N ASN A 149 -32.78 17.03 6.26
CA ASN A 149 -33.55 18.18 5.88
C ASN A 149 -34.41 18.65 7.07
N PRO A 150 -34.12 19.83 7.67
CA PRO A 150 -34.82 20.31 8.87
C PRO A 150 -36.29 20.65 8.64
N LYS A 151 -36.76 20.62 7.39
CA LYS A 151 -38.22 20.76 7.10
C LYS A 151 -39.02 19.49 7.39
N PHE A 152 -38.36 18.35 7.48
CA PHE A 152 -39.01 17.04 7.65
C PHE A 152 -38.59 16.29 8.92
N VAL A 153 -37.45 16.69 9.50
CA VAL A 153 -36.89 16.05 10.70
C VAL A 153 -36.41 17.13 11.65
N SER A 154 -36.80 17.06 12.91
CA SER A 154 -36.25 17.90 13.98
C SER A 154 -34.97 17.27 14.52
N ALA A 155 -33.98 18.08 14.85
CA ALA A 155 -32.80 17.67 15.57
C ALA A 155 -33.13 17.65 17.08
N GLU A 156 -33.74 16.57 17.59
CA GLU A 156 -33.89 16.28 19.02
C GLU A 156 -32.94 15.19 19.45
#